data_18db39a47b3f33d0bd8235bf1cbd6ca0
#
_entry.id   18db39a47b3f33d0bd8235bf1cbd6ca0
#
_cell.length_a   1.000
_cell.length_b   1.000
_cell.length_c   1.000
_cell.angle_alpha   90.00
_cell.angle_beta   90.00
_cell.angle_gamma   90.00
#
_symmetry.space_group_name_H-M   'P 1'
#
loop_
_entity.id
_entity.type
_entity.pdbx_description
1 polymer ?
#
loop_
_entity_poly.entity_id
_entity_poly.type
_entity_poly.pdbx_seq_one_letter_code
_entity_poly.pdbx_strand_id
1 'polypeptide(L)'
;MYEGPVQDLIDELGKLPGVGPKSAQRIAFHLLQVEPPDIDRLQAALQKVRDGVQFCVSCGTVADGELCRICADPRRDRTMICVVEEPKDVQAIERTREFRGRYHVLGGALDPLSGVGPDQLRIRELLTRIGNQDDGVDVSEVIIATDPNTEGEATATYLVRMLRDFPGLTVTRLASGLPMGGDLEFADELTLGRALSGRRTL
;
A
#
# COMPACT_ATOMS: atom_id res chain seq x y z
N MET A 1 31.47 -18.57 13.89
CA MET A 1 31.29 -17.17 13.45
C MET A 1 32.20 -17.04 12.23
N TYR A 2 31.68 -16.58 11.11
CA TYR A 2 32.50 -16.36 9.90
C TYR A 2 33.19 -15.01 10.06
N GLU A 3 34.24 -14.76 9.29
CA GLU A 3 34.99 -13.52 9.32
C GLU A 3 35.06 -12.90 7.93
N GLY A 4 35.24 -11.59 7.86
CA GLY A 4 35.40 -10.85 6.62
C GLY A 4 34.13 -10.79 5.76
N PRO A 5 34.27 -10.72 4.42
CA PRO A 5 33.16 -10.38 3.50
C PRO A 5 31.93 -11.30 3.60
N VAL A 6 32.10 -12.55 4.02
CA VAL A 6 30.98 -13.50 4.19
C VAL A 6 30.14 -13.11 5.40
N GLN A 7 30.77 -12.71 6.51
CA GLN A 7 30.05 -12.26 7.70
C GLN A 7 29.34 -10.94 7.40
N ASP A 8 30.00 -10.01 6.72
CA ASP A 8 29.40 -8.72 6.34
C ASP A 8 28.13 -8.92 5.50
N LEU A 9 28.17 -9.85 4.54
CA LEU A 9 27.01 -10.19 3.71
C LEU A 9 25.86 -10.80 4.55
N ILE A 10 26.19 -11.71 5.49
CA ILE A 10 25.20 -12.31 6.40
C ILE A 10 24.54 -11.23 7.25
N ASP A 11 25.33 -10.30 7.78
CA ASP A 11 24.84 -9.23 8.65
C ASP A 11 23.93 -8.26 7.88
N GLU A 12 24.28 -7.89 6.64
CA GLU A 12 23.44 -7.05 5.80
C GLU A 12 22.13 -7.74 5.39
N LEU A 13 22.19 -9.02 5.01
CA LEU A 13 21.00 -9.80 4.72
C LEU A 13 20.10 -9.98 5.97
N GLY A 14 20.69 -10.09 7.14
CA GLY A 14 19.97 -10.22 8.40
C GLY A 14 19.20 -8.97 8.84
N LYS A 15 19.49 -7.80 8.24
CA LYS A 15 18.74 -6.55 8.46
C LYS A 15 17.44 -6.49 7.65
N LEU A 16 17.26 -7.40 6.67
CA LEU A 16 16.06 -7.42 5.84
C LEU A 16 14.86 -7.94 6.64
N PRO A 17 13.66 -7.31 6.50
CA PRO A 17 12.46 -7.76 7.17
C PRO A 17 12.14 -9.23 6.87
N GLY A 18 11.88 -10.03 7.90
CA GLY A 18 11.58 -11.46 7.77
C GLY A 18 12.79 -12.37 7.51
N VAL A 19 14.00 -11.81 7.43
CA VAL A 19 15.23 -12.58 7.26
C VAL A 19 15.93 -12.77 8.60
N GLY A 20 15.69 -13.91 9.25
CA GLY A 20 16.42 -14.27 10.48
C GLY A 20 17.84 -14.77 10.20
N PRO A 21 18.68 -14.95 11.27
CA PRO A 21 20.09 -15.31 11.12
C PRO A 21 20.36 -16.58 10.28
N LYS A 22 19.52 -17.61 10.46
CA LYS A 22 19.64 -18.85 9.67
C LYS A 22 19.32 -18.65 8.19
N SER A 23 18.34 -17.79 7.89
CA SER A 23 17.97 -17.46 6.51
C SER A 23 19.03 -16.60 5.84
N ALA A 24 19.56 -15.59 6.55
CA ALA A 24 20.66 -14.75 6.06
C ALA A 24 21.89 -15.60 5.70
N GLN A 25 22.29 -16.49 6.60
CA GLN A 25 23.39 -17.42 6.34
C GLN A 25 23.13 -18.30 5.11
N ARG A 26 21.93 -18.89 4.99
CA ARG A 26 21.57 -19.74 3.84
C ARG A 26 21.62 -18.97 2.52
N ILE A 27 21.11 -17.73 2.51
CA ILE A 27 21.15 -16.86 1.31
C ILE A 27 22.60 -16.53 0.96
N ALA A 28 23.41 -16.11 1.94
CA ALA A 28 24.83 -15.80 1.70
C ALA A 28 25.59 -16.97 1.08
N PHE A 29 25.43 -18.19 1.64
CA PHE A 29 26.07 -19.39 1.08
C PHE A 29 25.53 -19.79 -0.29
N HIS A 30 24.27 -19.55 -0.59
CA HIS A 30 23.73 -19.72 -1.93
C HIS A 30 24.42 -18.78 -2.91
N LEU A 31 24.57 -17.51 -2.57
CA LEU A 31 25.23 -16.51 -3.42
C LEU A 31 26.71 -16.83 -3.69
N LEU A 32 27.39 -17.54 -2.78
CA LEU A 32 28.77 -18.02 -3.00
C LEU A 32 28.86 -19.16 -4.03
N GLN A 33 27.75 -19.84 -4.34
CA GLN A 33 27.70 -20.99 -5.22
C GLN A 33 27.11 -20.70 -6.61
N VAL A 34 26.47 -19.54 -6.76
CA VAL A 34 25.91 -19.15 -8.07
C VAL A 34 26.99 -18.58 -8.99
N GLU A 35 26.73 -18.61 -10.28
CA GLU A 35 27.66 -18.07 -11.28
C GLU A 35 27.78 -16.54 -11.14
N PRO A 36 28.99 -15.98 -11.36
CA PRO A 36 29.22 -14.53 -11.23
C PRO A 36 28.20 -13.64 -11.95
N PRO A 37 27.74 -13.96 -13.20
CA PRO A 37 26.71 -13.16 -13.86
C PRO A 37 25.38 -13.06 -13.11
N ASP A 38 25.04 -14.02 -12.26
CA ASP A 38 23.81 -13.99 -11.46
C ASP A 38 23.93 -12.99 -10.32
N ILE A 39 25.11 -12.90 -9.70
CA ILE A 39 25.42 -11.89 -8.67
C ILE A 39 25.41 -10.50 -9.29
N ASP A 40 26.05 -10.34 -10.47
CA ASP A 40 26.08 -9.06 -11.18
C ASP A 40 24.67 -8.57 -11.51
N ARG A 41 23.77 -9.47 -11.92
CA ARG A 41 22.36 -9.13 -12.18
C ARG A 41 21.63 -8.70 -10.92
N LEU A 42 21.84 -9.38 -9.80
CA LEU A 42 21.25 -9.00 -8.51
C LEU A 42 21.75 -7.62 -8.07
N GLN A 43 23.06 -7.40 -8.13
CA GLN A 43 23.69 -6.12 -7.81
C GLN A 43 23.13 -4.99 -8.69
N ALA A 44 23.07 -5.21 -10.00
CA ALA A 44 22.52 -4.26 -10.95
C ALA A 44 21.03 -3.96 -10.70
N ALA A 45 20.25 -4.96 -10.30
CA ALA A 45 18.85 -4.76 -9.94
C ALA A 45 18.69 -3.89 -8.69
N LEU A 46 19.46 -4.15 -7.64
CA LEU A 46 19.48 -3.32 -6.42
C LEU A 46 19.89 -1.88 -6.72
N GLN A 47 20.93 -1.72 -7.55
CA GLN A 47 21.41 -0.41 -7.99
C GLN A 47 20.32 0.36 -8.76
N LYS A 48 19.64 -0.28 -9.71
CA LYS A 48 18.55 0.33 -10.49
C LYS A 48 17.38 0.78 -9.60
N VAL A 49 17.00 -0.03 -8.60
CA VAL A 49 15.96 0.35 -7.65
C VAL A 49 16.39 1.58 -6.85
N ARG A 50 17.60 1.58 -6.32
CA ARG A 50 18.11 2.71 -5.52
C ARG A 50 18.18 4.02 -6.32
N ASP A 51 18.61 3.96 -7.57
CA ASP A 51 18.94 5.15 -8.36
C ASP A 51 17.78 5.61 -9.24
N GLY A 52 16.83 4.73 -9.57
CA GLY A 52 15.78 5.01 -10.57
C GLY A 52 14.35 4.94 -10.06
N VAL A 53 14.12 4.35 -8.87
CA VAL A 53 12.77 4.22 -8.33
C VAL A 53 12.51 5.33 -7.30
N GLN A 54 11.40 6.03 -7.48
CA GLN A 54 10.94 7.07 -6.56
C GLN A 54 9.45 6.91 -6.27
N PHE A 55 8.94 7.74 -5.37
CA PHE A 55 7.50 7.78 -5.11
C PHE A 55 6.84 8.83 -5.99
N CYS A 56 5.71 8.46 -6.59
CA CYS A 56 4.90 9.36 -7.39
C CYS A 56 4.51 10.60 -6.59
N VAL A 57 4.81 11.78 -7.11
CA VAL A 57 4.53 13.06 -6.44
C VAL A 57 3.05 13.29 -6.18
N SER A 58 2.17 12.74 -7.03
CA SER A 58 0.72 12.87 -6.89
C SER A 58 0.16 11.85 -5.90
N CYS A 59 0.40 10.55 -6.07
CA CYS A 59 -0.32 9.53 -5.31
C CYS A 59 0.55 8.76 -4.29
N GLY A 60 1.87 8.91 -4.29
CA GLY A 60 2.76 8.22 -3.35
C GLY A 60 3.06 6.76 -3.65
N THR A 61 2.55 6.17 -4.73
CA THR A 61 2.96 4.84 -5.15
C THR A 61 4.34 4.85 -5.80
N VAL A 62 4.92 3.68 -6.00
CA VAL A 62 6.21 3.51 -6.68
C VAL A 62 6.11 3.97 -8.15
N ALA A 63 7.10 4.71 -8.62
CA ALA A 63 7.18 5.26 -9.97
C ALA A 63 8.61 5.26 -10.50
N ASP A 64 8.77 5.09 -11.82
CA ASP A 64 10.06 5.21 -12.53
C ASP A 64 10.35 6.66 -12.95
N GLY A 65 9.50 7.60 -12.56
CA GLY A 65 9.60 9.02 -12.85
C GLY A 65 8.71 9.82 -11.91
N GLU A 66 8.50 11.08 -12.21
CA GLU A 66 7.74 12.00 -11.36
C GLU A 66 6.31 11.52 -11.11
N LEU A 67 5.63 11.00 -12.15
CA LEU A 67 4.30 10.41 -12.07
C LEU A 67 4.34 8.91 -12.37
N CYS A 68 3.58 8.14 -11.60
CA CYS A 68 3.36 6.74 -11.92
C CYS A 68 2.43 6.59 -13.14
N ARG A 69 2.45 5.39 -13.74
CA ARG A 69 1.62 5.06 -14.91
C ARG A 69 0.12 5.33 -14.72
N ILE A 70 -0.39 5.23 -13.49
CA ILE A 70 -1.80 5.46 -13.19
C ILE A 70 -2.11 6.96 -13.17
N CYS A 71 -1.28 7.76 -12.51
CA CYS A 71 -1.46 9.21 -12.47
C CYS A 71 -1.21 9.88 -13.83
N ALA A 72 -0.33 9.31 -14.65
CA ALA A 72 -0.05 9.78 -16.01
C ALA A 72 -1.11 9.37 -17.05
N ASP A 73 -1.98 8.40 -16.75
CA ASP A 73 -3.00 7.92 -17.70
C ASP A 73 -4.22 8.88 -17.73
N PRO A 74 -4.44 9.60 -18.84
CA PRO A 74 -5.56 10.56 -18.97
C PRO A 74 -6.94 9.90 -18.99
N ARG A 75 -7.02 8.58 -19.15
CA ARG A 75 -8.28 7.82 -19.15
C ARG A 75 -8.80 7.52 -17.76
N ARG A 76 -7.98 7.79 -16.72
CA ARG A 76 -8.39 7.60 -15.34
C ARG A 76 -9.37 8.67 -14.90
N ASP A 77 -10.41 8.25 -14.20
CA ASP A 77 -11.37 9.15 -13.59
C ASP A 77 -10.71 9.91 -12.42
N ARG A 78 -10.58 11.23 -12.60
CA ARG A 78 -9.95 12.12 -11.62
C ARG A 78 -10.91 12.53 -10.50
N THR A 79 -12.19 12.28 -10.67
CA THR A 79 -13.20 12.61 -9.66
C THR A 79 -13.23 11.62 -8.49
N MET A 80 -12.56 10.47 -8.66
CA MET A 80 -12.50 9.39 -7.64
C MET A 80 -11.08 9.10 -7.18
N ILE A 81 -10.86 9.11 -5.86
CA ILE A 81 -9.59 8.74 -5.23
C ILE A 81 -9.82 7.53 -4.31
N CYS A 82 -9.08 6.44 -4.57
CA CYS A 82 -9.00 5.30 -3.66
C CYS A 82 -7.77 5.45 -2.75
N VAL A 83 -8.00 5.56 -1.44
CA VAL A 83 -6.97 5.73 -0.42
C VAL A 83 -6.58 4.37 0.13
N VAL A 84 -5.31 4.04 0.04
CA VAL A 84 -4.70 2.77 0.49
C VAL A 84 -3.52 3.02 1.42
N GLU A 85 -3.10 2.02 2.16
CA GLU A 85 -1.99 2.12 3.10
C GLU A 85 -0.64 2.07 2.39
N GLU A 86 -0.43 1.09 1.50
CA GLU A 86 0.85 0.82 0.87
C GLU A 86 0.77 0.66 -0.66
N PRO A 87 1.88 0.81 -1.39
CA PRO A 87 1.92 0.61 -2.84
C PRO A 87 1.47 -0.78 -3.31
N LYS A 88 1.65 -1.82 -2.48
CA LYS A 88 1.19 -3.19 -2.77
C LYS A 88 -0.34 -3.29 -2.93
N ASP A 89 -1.08 -2.46 -2.18
CA ASP A 89 -2.55 -2.46 -2.16
C ASP A 89 -3.09 -1.91 -3.48
N VAL A 90 -2.43 -0.87 -4.04
CA VAL A 90 -2.72 -0.38 -5.39
C VAL A 90 -2.69 -1.53 -6.40
N GLN A 91 -1.67 -2.39 -6.33
CA GLN A 91 -1.56 -3.51 -7.25
C GLN A 91 -2.62 -4.58 -7.02
N ALA A 92 -3.06 -4.77 -5.78
CA ALA A 92 -4.12 -5.72 -5.44
C ALA A 92 -5.45 -5.27 -6.07
N ILE A 93 -5.80 -3.98 -5.94
CA ILE A 93 -7.02 -3.41 -6.52
C ILE A 93 -6.94 -3.38 -8.05
N GLU A 94 -5.82 -2.95 -8.64
CA GLU A 94 -5.62 -2.90 -10.10
C GLU A 94 -5.77 -4.27 -10.77
N ARG A 95 -5.41 -5.37 -10.10
CA ARG A 95 -5.62 -6.73 -10.62
C ARG A 95 -7.10 -7.07 -10.84
N THR A 96 -8.01 -6.46 -10.11
CA THR A 96 -9.45 -6.67 -10.30
C THR A 96 -9.96 -6.07 -11.59
N ARG A 97 -9.32 -5.00 -12.11
CA ARG A 97 -9.71 -4.21 -13.27
C ARG A 97 -11.06 -3.47 -13.12
N GLU A 98 -11.62 -3.44 -11.91
CA GLU A 98 -12.91 -2.81 -11.61
C GLU A 98 -12.78 -1.31 -11.32
N PHE A 99 -11.67 -0.87 -10.75
CA PHE A 99 -11.46 0.51 -10.39
C PHE A 99 -10.80 1.31 -11.53
N ARG A 100 -11.35 2.47 -11.85
CA ARG A 100 -10.88 3.35 -12.92
C ARG A 100 -10.44 4.72 -12.45
N GLY A 101 -10.56 4.99 -11.15
CA GLY A 101 -10.12 6.22 -10.52
C GLY A 101 -8.60 6.29 -10.29
N ARG A 102 -8.18 7.26 -9.50
CA ARG A 102 -6.81 7.46 -9.04
C ARG A 102 -6.63 6.94 -7.63
N TYR A 103 -5.39 6.80 -7.22
CA TYR A 103 -5.04 6.33 -5.88
C TYR A 103 -4.38 7.43 -5.05
N HIS A 104 -4.39 7.22 -3.74
CA HIS A 104 -3.55 7.92 -2.80
C HIS A 104 -3.00 6.92 -1.79
N VAL A 105 -1.67 6.82 -1.71
CA VAL A 105 -0.96 5.91 -0.80
C VAL A 105 -0.54 6.70 0.43
N LEU A 106 -0.99 6.26 1.60
CA LEU A 106 -0.71 6.92 2.87
C LEU A 106 0.73 6.72 3.35
N GLY A 107 1.35 5.60 2.97
CA GLY A 107 2.67 5.19 3.45
C GLY A 107 2.62 4.35 4.72
N GLY A 108 1.44 3.88 5.12
CA GLY A 108 1.18 3.06 6.31
C GLY A 108 -0.18 3.31 6.91
N ALA A 109 -0.38 2.87 8.15
CA ALA A 109 -1.56 3.09 8.97
C ALA A 109 -1.21 3.79 10.28
N LEU A 110 -2.19 4.37 10.96
CA LEU A 110 -2.03 4.91 12.32
C LEU A 110 -1.74 3.77 13.29
N ASP A 111 -0.59 3.83 13.94
CA ASP A 111 -0.17 2.87 14.97
C ASP A 111 0.50 3.64 16.12
N PRO A 112 -0.28 4.10 17.10
CA PRO A 112 0.24 4.82 18.24
C PRO A 112 1.22 4.00 19.09
N LEU A 113 1.09 2.65 19.09
CA LEU A 113 1.98 1.78 19.85
C LEU A 113 3.37 1.72 19.23
N SER A 114 3.46 1.75 17.90
CA SER A 114 4.73 1.84 17.17
C SER A 114 5.18 3.30 16.93
N GLY A 115 4.42 4.28 17.43
CA GLY A 115 4.73 5.71 17.31
C GLY A 115 4.36 6.32 15.96
N VAL A 116 3.53 5.64 15.15
CA VAL A 116 3.08 6.17 13.86
C VAL A 116 1.83 7.03 14.04
N GLY A 117 2.02 8.34 14.02
CA GLY A 117 0.94 9.34 14.06
C GLY A 117 0.55 9.87 12.68
N PRO A 118 -0.45 10.77 12.62
CA PRO A 118 -0.94 11.34 11.36
C PRO A 118 0.12 12.08 10.55
N ASP A 119 1.13 12.64 11.24
CA ASP A 119 2.19 13.44 10.60
C ASP A 119 3.24 12.57 9.88
N GLN A 120 3.30 11.27 10.17
CA GLN A 120 4.13 10.31 9.45
C GLN A 120 3.43 9.73 8.22
N LEU A 121 2.13 9.97 8.07
CA LEU A 121 1.34 9.52 6.94
C LEU A 121 1.06 10.67 5.97
N ARG A 122 0.86 10.36 4.70
CA ARG A 122 0.57 11.33 3.64
C ARG A 122 -0.87 11.86 3.67
N ILE A 123 -1.43 12.06 4.86
CA ILE A 123 -2.80 12.55 5.04
C ILE A 123 -2.92 14.02 4.64
N ARG A 124 -1.92 14.84 4.96
CA ARG A 124 -1.91 16.27 4.58
C ARG A 124 -1.92 16.42 3.05
N GLU A 125 -1.15 15.63 2.34
CA GLU A 125 -1.12 15.63 0.87
C GLU A 125 -2.47 15.21 0.28
N LEU A 126 -3.16 14.23 0.88
CA LEU A 126 -4.51 13.86 0.47
C LEU A 126 -5.48 15.04 0.59
N LEU A 127 -5.52 15.68 1.75
CA LEU A 127 -6.40 16.83 2.00
C LEU A 127 -6.09 18.00 1.07
N THR A 128 -4.80 18.27 0.84
CA THR A 128 -4.35 19.31 -0.10
C THR A 128 -4.79 18.99 -1.53
N ARG A 129 -4.65 17.73 -1.94
CA ARG A 129 -5.05 17.26 -3.27
C ARG A 129 -6.55 17.40 -3.52
N ILE A 130 -7.37 17.08 -2.52
CA ILE A 130 -8.83 17.23 -2.60
C ILE A 130 -9.22 18.71 -2.59
N GLY A 131 -8.61 19.51 -1.69
CA GLY A 131 -8.94 20.94 -1.54
C GLY A 131 -8.50 21.83 -2.70
N ASN A 132 -7.42 21.46 -3.40
CA ASN A 132 -6.84 22.22 -4.51
C ASN A 132 -7.25 21.68 -5.88
N GLN A 133 -8.20 20.77 -5.94
CA GLN A 133 -8.59 20.03 -7.16
C GLN A 133 -7.45 19.12 -7.67
N ASP A 134 -7.72 17.85 -7.90
CA ASP A 134 -6.72 16.91 -8.45
C ASP A 134 -6.47 17.23 -9.94
N ASP A 135 -5.36 17.91 -10.24
CA ASP A 135 -5.05 18.42 -11.58
C ASP A 135 -6.18 19.29 -12.18
N GLY A 136 -6.82 20.14 -11.39
CA GLY A 136 -7.90 21.03 -11.81
C GLY A 136 -9.27 20.36 -11.94
N VAL A 137 -9.46 19.17 -11.36
CA VAL A 137 -10.75 18.44 -11.33
C VAL A 137 -11.20 18.27 -9.89
N ASP A 138 -12.45 18.63 -9.59
CA ASP A 138 -13.05 18.42 -8.28
C ASP A 138 -13.19 16.92 -7.96
N VAL A 139 -12.68 16.51 -6.81
CA VAL A 139 -12.84 15.16 -6.31
C VAL A 139 -14.23 15.02 -5.70
N SER A 140 -15.05 14.15 -6.24
CA SER A 140 -16.42 13.90 -5.77
C SER A 140 -16.55 12.67 -4.87
N GLU A 141 -15.59 11.73 -4.95
CA GLU A 141 -15.59 10.53 -4.15
C GLU A 141 -14.20 10.17 -3.64
N VAL A 142 -14.12 9.86 -2.34
CA VAL A 142 -12.96 9.22 -1.71
C VAL A 142 -13.38 7.85 -1.20
N ILE A 143 -12.75 6.81 -1.74
CA ILE A 143 -12.94 5.42 -1.30
C ILE A 143 -11.85 5.09 -0.29
N ILE A 144 -12.21 4.82 0.96
CA ILE A 144 -11.25 4.38 1.98
C ILE A 144 -11.07 2.86 1.86
N ALA A 145 -9.86 2.45 1.50
CA ALA A 145 -9.46 1.07 1.27
C ALA A 145 -8.25 0.70 2.13
N THR A 146 -8.29 1.08 3.41
CA THR A 146 -7.34 0.64 4.43
C THR A 146 -7.59 -0.82 4.80
N ASP A 147 -6.58 -1.48 5.37
CA ASP A 147 -6.69 -2.87 5.79
C ASP A 147 -7.79 -3.07 6.85
N PRO A 148 -8.50 -4.19 6.84
CA PRO A 148 -9.58 -4.49 7.80
C PRO A 148 -9.07 -4.99 9.16
N ASN A 149 -7.95 -4.42 9.64
CA ASN A 149 -7.34 -4.65 10.95
C ASN A 149 -7.56 -3.44 11.88
N THR A 150 -7.05 -3.49 13.10
CA THR A 150 -7.23 -2.44 14.11
C THR A 150 -6.67 -1.09 13.67
N GLU A 151 -5.49 -1.10 13.10
CA GLU A 151 -4.75 0.07 12.64
C GLU A 151 -5.42 0.71 11.43
N GLY A 152 -5.86 -0.10 10.47
CA GLY A 152 -6.59 0.35 9.28
C GLY A 152 -7.98 0.90 9.63
N GLU A 153 -8.68 0.31 10.60
CA GLU A 153 -9.97 0.82 11.11
C GLU A 153 -9.78 2.18 11.83
N ALA A 154 -8.73 2.32 12.64
CA ALA A 154 -8.38 3.59 13.28
C ALA A 154 -8.06 4.66 12.23
N THR A 155 -7.28 4.30 11.22
CA THR A 155 -6.91 5.16 10.09
C THR A 155 -8.15 5.59 9.30
N ALA A 156 -9.03 4.65 8.96
CA ALA A 156 -10.29 4.95 8.29
C ALA A 156 -11.16 5.94 9.08
N THR A 157 -11.31 5.70 10.39
CA THR A 157 -12.09 6.58 11.27
C THR A 157 -11.51 8.00 11.31
N TYR A 158 -10.19 8.10 11.38
CA TYR A 158 -9.50 9.39 11.36
C TYR A 158 -9.73 10.12 10.02
N LEU A 159 -9.56 9.43 8.90
CA LEU A 159 -9.78 9.99 7.56
C LEU A 159 -11.21 10.46 7.37
N VAL A 160 -12.22 9.67 7.76
CA VAL A 160 -13.64 10.07 7.68
C VAL A 160 -13.89 11.36 8.45
N ARG A 161 -13.28 11.54 9.63
CA ARG A 161 -13.39 12.78 10.40
C ARG A 161 -12.80 13.97 9.66
N MET A 162 -11.63 13.83 9.08
CA MET A 162 -10.94 14.91 8.35
C MET A 162 -11.63 15.26 7.03
N LEU A 163 -12.26 14.29 6.37
CA LEU A 163 -12.93 14.49 5.08
C LEU A 163 -14.36 15.07 5.21
N ARG A 164 -14.95 15.09 6.39
CA ARG A 164 -16.29 15.65 6.61
C ARG A 164 -16.42 17.13 6.25
N ASP A 165 -15.32 17.87 6.34
CA ASP A 165 -15.32 19.32 6.13
C ASP A 165 -15.26 19.71 4.64
N PHE A 166 -15.20 18.73 3.72
CA PHE A 166 -15.21 18.97 2.28
C PHE A 166 -16.65 18.92 1.71
N PRO A 167 -17.23 20.06 1.31
CA PRO A 167 -18.60 20.09 0.78
C PRO A 167 -18.72 19.31 -0.52
N GLY A 168 -19.76 18.49 -0.63
CA GLY A 168 -20.03 17.71 -1.84
C GLY A 168 -19.17 16.45 -2.03
N LEU A 169 -18.23 16.19 -1.11
CA LEU A 169 -17.41 14.99 -1.14
C LEU A 169 -18.18 13.79 -0.56
N THR A 170 -18.28 12.73 -1.35
CA THR A 170 -18.78 11.44 -0.89
C THR A 170 -17.61 10.60 -0.35
N VAL A 171 -17.72 10.11 0.86
CA VAL A 171 -16.72 9.18 1.43
C VAL A 171 -17.34 7.81 1.50
N THR A 172 -16.73 6.86 0.80
CA THR A 172 -17.16 5.47 0.73
C THR A 172 -16.09 4.54 1.29
N ARG A 173 -16.40 3.28 1.45
CA ARG A 173 -15.51 2.25 1.91
C ARG A 173 -15.73 0.95 1.15
N LEU A 174 -14.68 0.12 1.04
CA LEU A 174 -14.84 -1.21 0.47
C LEU A 174 -15.86 -2.01 1.28
N ALA A 175 -16.74 -2.72 0.57
CA ALA A 175 -17.72 -3.58 1.20
C ALA A 175 -17.01 -4.72 1.96
N SER A 176 -17.46 -4.95 3.21
CA SER A 176 -17.05 -6.12 3.99
C SER A 176 -18.03 -7.25 3.74
N GLY A 177 -17.53 -8.46 3.58
CA GLY A 177 -18.39 -9.61 3.33
C GLY A 177 -17.66 -10.94 3.30
N LEU A 178 -18.41 -12.00 3.06
CA LEU A 178 -17.90 -13.36 2.97
C LEU A 178 -17.03 -13.52 1.71
N PRO A 179 -15.89 -14.19 1.80
CA PRO A 179 -15.07 -14.50 0.63
C PRO A 179 -15.84 -15.49 -0.28
N MET A 180 -15.73 -15.28 -1.59
CA MET A 180 -16.31 -16.18 -2.57
C MET A 180 -15.63 -17.56 -2.52
N GLY A 181 -16.43 -18.62 -2.57
CA GLY A 181 -15.95 -20.01 -2.58
C GLY A 181 -15.63 -20.61 -1.22
N GLY A 182 -15.98 -19.92 -0.12
CA GLY A 182 -15.89 -20.45 1.23
C GLY A 182 -17.25 -20.92 1.75
N ASP A 183 -17.24 -21.94 2.63
CA ASP A 183 -18.43 -22.37 3.33
C ASP A 183 -18.71 -21.48 4.56
N LEU A 184 -19.97 -21.23 4.87
CA LEU A 184 -20.39 -20.36 5.98
C LEU A 184 -19.84 -20.83 7.35
N GLU A 185 -19.68 -22.14 7.52
CA GLU A 185 -19.22 -22.73 8.79
C GLU A 185 -17.75 -22.39 9.12
N PHE A 186 -16.95 -22.00 8.11
CA PHE A 186 -15.56 -21.60 8.31
C PHE A 186 -15.37 -20.07 8.41
N ALA A 187 -16.44 -19.29 8.26
CA ALA A 187 -16.38 -17.86 8.44
C ALA A 187 -16.29 -17.50 9.93
N ASP A 188 -15.39 -16.61 10.28
CA ASP A 188 -15.33 -16.09 11.65
C ASP A 188 -16.58 -15.25 11.97
N GLU A 189 -16.90 -15.15 13.26
CA GLU A 189 -18.12 -14.49 13.75
C GLU A 189 -18.18 -13.01 13.36
N LEU A 190 -17.04 -12.31 13.32
CA LEU A 190 -16.96 -10.89 12.97
C LEU A 190 -17.27 -10.68 11.48
N THR A 191 -16.65 -11.48 10.61
CA THR A 191 -16.89 -11.45 9.15
C THR A 191 -18.35 -11.77 8.83
N LEU A 192 -18.91 -12.79 9.47
CA LEU A 192 -20.32 -13.16 9.29
C LEU A 192 -21.28 -12.06 9.80
N GLY A 193 -20.98 -11.48 10.96
CA GLY A 193 -21.73 -10.35 11.52
C GLY A 193 -21.73 -9.12 10.60
N ARG A 194 -20.59 -8.78 10.03
CA ARG A 194 -20.46 -7.68 9.04
C ARG A 194 -21.23 -7.97 7.76
N ALA A 195 -21.18 -9.22 7.26
CA ALA A 195 -21.94 -9.64 6.07
C ALA A 195 -23.46 -9.52 6.29
N LEU A 196 -23.94 -9.93 7.47
CA LEU A 196 -25.36 -9.80 7.83
C LEU A 196 -25.80 -8.34 7.96
N SER A 197 -24.97 -7.50 8.57
CA SER A 197 -25.25 -6.07 8.72
C SER A 197 -25.25 -5.34 7.38
N GLY A 198 -24.33 -5.70 6.47
CA GLY A 198 -24.19 -5.14 5.14
C GLY A 198 -25.04 -5.82 4.05
N ARG A 199 -26.00 -6.68 4.41
CA ARG A 199 -26.85 -7.39 3.44
C ARG A 199 -27.59 -6.45 2.52
N ARG A 200 -27.69 -6.81 1.24
CA ARG A 200 -28.36 -6.03 0.20
C ARG A 200 -29.70 -6.66 -0.16
N THR A 201 -30.65 -5.82 -0.54
CA THR A 201 -31.90 -6.27 -1.18
C THR A 201 -31.58 -6.76 -2.60
N LEU A 202 -32.16 -7.91 -2.98
CA LEU A 202 -32.03 -8.51 -4.33
C LEU A 202 -33.10 -7.96 -5.25
#